data_3a752764cfb16c771a592bf3c8675b1c
#
_entry.id   3a752764cfb16c771a592bf3c8675b1c
#
_cell.length_a   1.000
_cell.length_b   1.000
_cell.length_c   1.000
_cell.angle_alpha   90.00
_cell.angle_beta   90.00
_cell.angle_gamma   90.00
#
_symmetry.space_group_name_H-M   'P 1'
#
loop_
_entity.id
_entity.type
_entity.pdbx_description
1 polymer ?
#
loop_
_entity_poly.entity_id
_entity_poly.type
_entity_poly.pdbx_seq_one_letter_code
_entity_poly.pdbx_strand_id
1 'polypeptide(L)'
;DKKDYSYICQDFDEAFYAALEKLDDKLKRYRKVVLFYPKGLKHPRSVCDYLHQYCEAHQLEDEVYERKVADYEIKPDEVYIAFRQTEVVEIIKKSRAAGLECGKDFGLIAYNDTPAYEVIDKGITTLSIDHRKMGLDAAEFILTGKPVHEYLPTEVHERGSL
;
A
#
# COMPACT_ATOMS: atom_id res chain seq x y z
N ASP A 1 -14.97 7.00 24.82
CA ASP A 1 -14.08 5.94 25.32
C ASP A 1 -14.27 4.69 24.45
N LYS A 2 -13.20 4.15 23.82
CA LYS A 2 -13.29 2.99 22.91
C LYS A 2 -13.81 1.71 23.60
N LYS A 3 -13.93 1.71 24.91
CA LYS A 3 -14.40 0.56 25.69
C LYS A 3 -15.89 0.27 25.54
N ASP A 4 -16.66 1.25 25.09
CA ASP A 4 -18.12 1.14 24.98
C ASP A 4 -18.59 0.67 23.61
N TYR A 5 -17.67 0.49 22.63
CA TYR A 5 -17.99 0.12 21.26
C TYR A 5 -17.18 -1.08 20.80
N SER A 6 -17.84 -2.01 20.11
CA SER A 6 -17.15 -3.04 19.36
C SER A 6 -16.50 -2.42 18.13
N TYR A 7 -15.28 -2.83 17.84
CA TYR A 7 -14.56 -2.39 16.64
C TYR A 7 -13.67 -3.48 16.08
N ILE A 8 -13.55 -3.48 14.76
CA ILE A 8 -12.55 -4.23 13.99
C ILE A 8 -11.92 -3.18 13.05
N CYS A 9 -10.67 -2.88 13.26
CA CYS A 9 -9.98 -1.79 12.57
C CYS A 9 -8.69 -2.26 11.93
N GLN A 10 -8.25 -1.53 10.91
CA GLN A 10 -6.88 -1.60 10.41
C GLN A 10 -6.00 -0.66 11.23
N ASP A 11 -4.79 -1.10 11.54
CA ASP A 11 -3.72 -0.20 11.96
C ASP A 11 -3.11 0.45 10.71
N PHE A 12 -3.17 1.79 10.64
CA PHE A 12 -2.68 2.56 9.51
C PHE A 12 -1.30 3.16 9.74
N ASP A 13 -0.80 3.12 10.96
CA ASP A 13 0.37 3.85 11.40
C ASP A 13 1.62 2.94 11.43
N GLU A 14 1.95 2.38 12.58
CA GLU A 14 3.12 1.52 12.76
C GLU A 14 3.11 0.30 11.83
N ALA A 15 1.92 -0.23 11.51
CA ALA A 15 1.78 -1.36 10.62
C ALA A 15 2.21 -1.07 9.18
N PHE A 16 2.07 0.18 8.69
CA PHE A 16 2.58 0.58 7.40
C PHE A 16 4.12 0.60 7.39
N TYR A 17 4.74 1.21 8.41
CA TYR A 17 6.19 1.22 8.56
C TYR A 17 6.73 -0.21 8.63
N ALA A 18 6.15 -1.05 9.49
CA ALA A 18 6.55 -2.46 9.63
C ALA A 18 6.39 -3.27 8.33
N ALA A 19 5.41 -2.92 7.49
CA ALA A 19 5.24 -3.53 6.18
C ALA A 19 6.35 -3.12 5.19
N LEU A 20 6.79 -1.86 5.22
CA LEU A 20 7.96 -1.40 4.43
C LEU A 20 9.24 -2.10 4.90
N GLU A 21 9.45 -2.26 6.21
CA GLU A 21 10.59 -3.02 6.77
C GLU A 21 10.63 -4.46 6.26
N LYS A 22 9.49 -5.13 6.13
CA LYS A 22 9.42 -6.48 5.55
C LYS A 22 9.85 -6.53 4.08
N LEU A 23 9.74 -5.41 3.36
CA LEU A 23 10.12 -5.27 1.96
C LEU A 23 11.49 -4.63 1.76
N ASP A 24 12.23 -4.34 2.83
CA ASP A 24 13.49 -3.59 2.79
C ASP A 24 14.50 -4.16 1.77
N ASP A 25 14.70 -5.48 1.76
CA ASP A 25 15.61 -6.13 0.81
C ASP A 25 15.30 -5.86 -0.67
N LYS A 26 14.06 -5.53 -0.97
CA LYS A 26 13.62 -5.16 -2.31
C LYS A 26 13.65 -3.64 -2.51
N LEU A 27 13.16 -2.88 -1.53
CA LEU A 27 13.07 -1.42 -1.61
C LEU A 27 14.44 -0.75 -1.75
N LYS A 28 15.45 -1.24 -1.06
CA LYS A 28 16.84 -0.72 -1.14
C LYS A 28 17.52 -0.90 -2.51
N ARG A 29 16.90 -1.62 -3.45
CA ARG A 29 17.38 -1.70 -4.84
C ARG A 29 17.02 -0.47 -5.66
N TYR A 30 16.13 0.34 -5.16
CA TYR A 30 15.64 1.55 -5.81
C TYR A 30 16.20 2.79 -5.11
N ARG A 31 16.23 3.89 -5.84
CA ARG A 31 16.74 5.16 -5.33
C ARG A 31 15.69 5.95 -4.53
N LYS A 32 14.42 5.83 -4.94
CA LYS A 32 13.35 6.70 -4.45
C LYS A 32 12.02 5.96 -4.28
N VAL A 33 11.28 6.33 -3.25
CA VAL A 33 9.90 5.88 -3.04
C VAL A 33 8.94 7.05 -3.23
N VAL A 34 7.96 6.90 -4.12
CA VAL A 34 6.94 7.91 -4.42
C VAL A 34 5.57 7.42 -3.95
N LEU A 35 4.99 8.13 -3.01
CA LEU A 35 3.64 7.86 -2.51
C LEU A 35 2.63 8.76 -3.24
N PHE A 36 1.74 8.15 -4.03
CA PHE A 36 0.63 8.89 -4.62
C PHE A 36 -0.46 9.13 -3.58
N TYR A 37 -0.56 10.38 -3.13
CA TYR A 37 -1.53 10.81 -2.12
C TYR A 37 -2.42 11.95 -2.66
N PRO A 38 -3.30 11.67 -3.64
CA PRO A 38 -4.10 12.72 -4.28
C PRO A 38 -5.09 13.35 -3.30
N LYS A 39 -5.40 14.63 -3.52
CA LYS A 39 -6.40 15.37 -2.73
C LYS A 39 -7.73 14.60 -2.65
N GLY A 40 -8.28 14.50 -1.42
CA GLY A 40 -9.52 13.79 -1.15
C GLY A 40 -9.37 12.28 -0.95
N LEU A 41 -8.15 11.76 -0.88
CA LEU A 41 -7.91 10.40 -0.41
C LEU A 41 -8.36 10.27 1.05
N LYS A 42 -9.19 9.24 1.35
CA LYS A 42 -9.69 8.97 2.70
C LYS A 42 -8.78 7.97 3.44
N HIS A 43 -7.50 8.18 3.38
CA HIS A 43 -6.51 7.41 4.13
C HIS A 43 -5.87 8.35 5.17
N PRO A 44 -5.52 7.90 6.38
CA PRO A 44 -4.81 8.73 7.35
C PRO A 44 -3.53 9.32 6.77
N ARG A 45 -3.29 10.61 7.02
CA ARG A 45 -2.13 11.31 6.47
C ARG A 45 -0.81 10.90 7.16
N SER A 46 -0.90 10.30 8.33
CA SER A 46 0.24 9.72 9.04
C SER A 46 1.08 8.76 8.18
N VAL A 47 0.48 8.11 7.17
CA VAL A 47 1.22 7.28 6.20
C VAL A 47 2.36 8.04 5.51
N CYS A 48 2.20 9.35 5.29
CA CYS A 48 3.24 10.19 4.69
C CYS A 48 4.43 10.36 5.64
N ASP A 49 4.15 10.56 6.93
CA ASP A 49 5.18 10.72 7.97
C ASP A 49 5.94 9.42 8.19
N TYR A 50 5.24 8.28 8.20
CA TYR A 50 5.88 6.96 8.30
C TYR A 50 6.71 6.59 7.07
N LEU A 51 6.26 6.98 5.86
CA LEU A 51 7.09 6.83 4.67
C LEU A 51 8.39 7.61 4.79
N HIS A 52 8.29 8.88 5.18
CA HIS A 52 9.47 9.74 5.35
C HIS A 52 10.44 9.15 6.39
N GLN A 53 9.93 8.73 7.56
CA GLN A 53 10.75 8.08 8.60
C GLN A 53 11.46 6.83 8.09
N TYR A 54 10.76 5.97 7.33
CA TYR A 54 11.35 4.78 6.73
C TYR A 54 12.46 5.15 5.75
N CYS A 55 12.19 6.06 4.82
CA CYS A 55 13.16 6.46 3.79
C CYS A 55 14.39 7.15 4.40
N GLU A 56 14.21 7.99 5.41
CA GLU A 56 15.33 8.61 6.13
C GLU A 56 16.22 7.55 6.82
N ALA A 57 15.60 6.58 7.51
CA ALA A 57 16.32 5.51 8.20
C ALA A 57 17.12 4.62 7.24
N HIS A 58 16.62 4.40 6.03
CA HIS A 58 17.23 3.53 5.01
C HIS A 58 17.98 4.28 3.90
N GLN A 59 18.16 5.60 4.03
CA GLN A 59 18.89 6.46 3.08
C GLN A 59 18.30 6.44 1.66
N LEU A 60 16.98 6.32 1.56
CA LEU A 60 16.20 6.42 0.33
C LEU A 60 15.64 7.84 0.18
N GLU A 61 15.47 8.28 -1.06
CA GLU A 61 14.68 9.49 -1.32
C GLU A 61 13.18 9.17 -1.20
N ASP A 62 12.38 10.11 -0.71
CA ASP A 62 10.92 9.99 -0.70
C ASP A 62 10.23 11.19 -1.36
N GLU A 63 9.05 10.96 -1.86
CA GLU A 63 8.16 12.00 -2.37
C GLU A 63 6.70 11.66 -2.08
N VAL A 64 5.96 12.61 -1.51
CA VAL A 64 4.50 12.55 -1.44
C VAL A 64 3.92 13.37 -2.60
N TYR A 65 3.37 12.68 -3.60
CA TYR A 65 2.81 13.31 -4.78
C TYR A 65 1.30 13.47 -4.67
N GLU A 66 0.83 14.72 -4.52
CA GLU A 66 -0.57 15.05 -4.19
C GLU A 66 -1.47 15.30 -5.43
N ARG A 67 -0.93 15.12 -6.65
CA ARG A 67 -1.68 15.27 -7.90
C ARG A 67 -2.04 13.92 -8.51
N LYS A 68 -2.66 13.93 -9.69
CA LYS A 68 -3.02 12.70 -10.41
C LYS A 68 -1.79 12.00 -10.96
N VAL A 69 -1.80 10.67 -10.98
CA VAL A 69 -0.76 9.85 -11.62
C VAL A 69 -0.54 10.24 -13.08
N ALA A 70 -1.61 10.64 -13.79
CA ALA A 70 -1.53 11.10 -15.17
C ALA A 70 -0.51 12.23 -15.39
N ASP A 71 -0.34 13.09 -14.37
CA ASP A 71 0.56 14.25 -14.42
C ASP A 71 1.99 13.91 -13.97
N TYR A 72 2.26 12.67 -13.53
CA TYR A 72 3.58 12.19 -13.10
C TYR A 72 4.29 11.42 -14.20
N GLU A 73 5.57 11.63 -14.39
CA GLU A 73 6.41 10.84 -15.28
C GLU A 73 6.93 9.61 -14.55
N ILE A 74 6.64 8.41 -15.04
CA ILE A 74 7.17 7.16 -14.47
C ILE A 74 8.63 7.02 -14.87
N LYS A 75 9.51 6.76 -13.91
CA LYS A 75 10.96 6.72 -14.08
C LYS A 75 11.54 5.39 -13.61
N PRO A 76 12.69 4.98 -14.16
CA PRO A 76 13.45 3.87 -13.60
C PRO A 76 13.98 4.22 -12.21
N ASP A 77 14.34 3.18 -11.44
CA ASP A 77 14.90 3.26 -10.08
C ASP A 77 13.98 3.95 -9.05
N GLU A 78 12.68 4.02 -9.34
CA GLU A 78 11.66 4.51 -8.39
C GLU A 78 10.67 3.40 -8.01
N VAL A 79 10.17 3.44 -6.78
CA VAL A 79 9.04 2.62 -6.32
C VAL A 79 7.83 3.50 -6.14
N TYR A 80 6.71 3.06 -6.66
CA TYR A 80 5.43 3.77 -6.55
C TYR A 80 4.51 3.05 -5.58
N ILE A 81 3.93 3.79 -4.63
CA ILE A 81 2.89 3.30 -3.73
C ILE A 81 1.57 3.97 -4.11
N ALA A 82 0.55 3.17 -4.43
CA ALA A 82 -0.75 3.63 -4.89
C ALA A 82 -1.90 3.05 -4.06
N PHE A 83 -2.89 3.89 -3.72
CA PHE A 83 -4.05 3.48 -2.92
C PHE A 83 -5.25 3.04 -3.76
N ARG A 84 -5.32 3.47 -5.03
CA ARG A 84 -6.47 3.20 -5.89
C ARG A 84 -6.08 2.30 -7.05
N GLN A 85 -6.95 1.34 -7.36
CA GLN A 85 -6.74 0.47 -8.52
C GLN A 85 -6.58 1.25 -9.83
N THR A 86 -7.28 2.37 -9.97
CA THR A 86 -7.16 3.26 -11.15
C THR A 86 -5.76 3.86 -11.27
N GLU A 87 -5.09 4.15 -10.16
CA GLU A 87 -3.71 4.64 -10.11
C GLU A 87 -2.73 3.54 -10.53
N VAL A 88 -2.90 2.32 -10.01
CA VAL A 88 -2.11 1.15 -10.41
C VAL A 88 -2.19 0.91 -11.91
N VAL A 89 -3.40 0.91 -12.47
CA VAL A 89 -3.62 0.72 -13.91
C VAL A 89 -2.96 1.84 -14.72
N GLU A 90 -3.05 3.09 -14.26
CA GLU A 90 -2.44 4.24 -14.94
C GLU A 90 -0.91 4.16 -14.92
N ILE A 91 -0.31 3.79 -13.79
CA ILE A 91 1.16 3.56 -13.67
C ILE A 91 1.61 2.51 -14.69
N ILE A 92 0.94 1.36 -14.73
CA ILE A 92 1.28 0.27 -15.65
C ILE A 92 1.13 0.70 -17.12
N LYS A 93 0.08 1.46 -17.47
CA LYS A 93 -0.08 1.97 -18.84
C LYS A 93 1.03 2.93 -19.23
N LYS A 94 1.38 3.87 -18.35
CA LYS A 94 2.44 4.85 -18.58
C LYS A 94 3.81 4.19 -18.67
N SER A 95 4.12 3.24 -17.80
CA SER A 95 5.38 2.51 -17.83
C SER A 95 5.55 1.72 -19.14
N ARG A 96 4.50 1.04 -19.60
CA ARG A 96 4.52 0.33 -20.89
C ARG A 96 4.74 1.28 -22.07
N ALA A 97 4.10 2.46 -22.06
CA ALA A 97 4.31 3.49 -23.08
C ALA A 97 5.74 4.04 -23.07
N ALA A 98 6.39 4.06 -21.91
CA ALA A 98 7.79 4.47 -21.75
C ALA A 98 8.81 3.32 -21.97
N GLY A 99 8.35 2.09 -22.23
CA GLY A 99 9.20 0.92 -22.40
C GLY A 99 9.82 0.41 -21.10
N LEU A 100 9.24 0.75 -19.94
CA LEU A 100 9.69 0.32 -18.61
C LEU A 100 8.95 -0.94 -18.14
N GLU A 101 9.68 -1.86 -17.54
CA GLU A 101 9.19 -3.14 -17.01
C GLU A 101 9.02 -3.06 -15.50
N CYS A 102 7.79 -3.33 -15.02
CA CYS A 102 7.46 -3.36 -13.59
C CYS A 102 8.17 -4.53 -12.88
N GLY A 103 8.71 -4.28 -11.69
CA GLY A 103 9.50 -5.24 -10.91
C GLY A 103 10.95 -5.40 -11.39
N LYS A 104 11.36 -4.68 -12.43
CA LYS A 104 12.72 -4.67 -12.97
C LYS A 104 13.29 -3.27 -13.04
N ASP A 105 12.66 -2.39 -13.84
CA ASP A 105 13.12 -1.01 -14.03
C ASP A 105 12.55 -0.08 -12.96
N PHE A 106 11.36 -0.37 -12.45
CA PHE A 106 10.71 0.33 -11.35
C PHE A 106 9.89 -0.63 -10.50
N GLY A 107 9.56 -0.24 -9.27
CA GLY A 107 8.70 -1.00 -8.36
C GLY A 107 7.30 -0.43 -8.24
N LEU A 108 6.32 -1.29 -7.91
CA LEU A 108 4.94 -0.89 -7.66
C LEU A 108 4.35 -1.66 -6.48
N ILE A 109 3.81 -0.91 -5.52
CA ILE A 109 3.09 -1.43 -4.36
C ILE A 109 1.67 -0.84 -4.38
N ALA A 110 0.65 -1.69 -4.24
CA ALA A 110 -0.72 -1.25 -4.06
C ALA A 110 -1.18 -1.40 -2.61
N TYR A 111 -2.01 -0.48 -2.16
CA TYR A 111 -2.65 -0.57 -0.85
C TYR A 111 -4.02 -1.24 -0.99
N ASN A 112 -4.31 -2.21 -0.11
CA ASN A 112 -5.39 -3.18 -0.16
C ASN A 112 -5.27 -4.16 -1.33
N ASP A 113 -5.39 -5.44 -1.02
CA ASP A 113 -5.31 -6.51 -2.02
C ASP A 113 -6.65 -6.76 -2.70
N THR A 114 -6.58 -7.16 -3.95
CA THR A 114 -7.74 -7.65 -4.72
C THR A 114 -7.30 -8.78 -5.64
N PRO A 115 -8.20 -9.73 -6.02
CA PRO A 115 -7.85 -10.80 -6.94
C PRO A 115 -7.28 -10.31 -8.29
N ALA A 116 -7.66 -9.11 -8.73
CA ALA A 116 -7.15 -8.52 -9.96
C ALA A 116 -5.64 -8.28 -9.90
N TYR A 117 -5.09 -8.01 -8.73
CA TYR A 117 -3.65 -7.77 -8.57
C TYR A 117 -2.77 -9.02 -8.73
N GLU A 118 -3.36 -10.21 -8.68
CA GLU A 118 -2.63 -11.45 -8.97
C GLU A 118 -2.32 -11.60 -10.46
N VAL A 119 -3.15 -11.01 -11.33
CA VAL A 119 -3.09 -11.20 -12.79
C VAL A 119 -2.68 -9.95 -13.57
N ILE A 120 -2.60 -8.79 -12.90
CA ILE A 120 -2.08 -7.56 -13.53
C ILE A 120 -0.56 -7.66 -13.64
N ASP A 121 -0.06 -7.60 -14.87
CA ASP A 121 1.37 -7.72 -15.21
C ASP A 121 1.97 -9.04 -14.67
N LYS A 122 2.97 -8.98 -13.82
CA LYS A 122 3.58 -10.13 -13.12
C LYS A 122 3.01 -10.33 -11.70
N GLY A 123 1.85 -9.79 -11.42
CA GLY A 123 1.27 -9.67 -10.11
C GLY A 123 1.78 -8.42 -9.36
N ILE A 124 0.86 -7.71 -8.71
CA ILE A 124 1.16 -6.49 -7.96
C ILE A 124 1.37 -6.81 -6.49
N THR A 125 2.52 -6.44 -5.95
CA THR A 125 2.82 -6.49 -4.50
C THR A 125 1.86 -5.58 -3.75
N THR A 126 1.26 -6.07 -2.65
CA THR A 126 0.25 -5.31 -1.92
C THR A 126 0.52 -5.28 -0.42
N LEU A 127 0.09 -4.18 0.20
CA LEU A 127 -0.07 -4.04 1.64
C LEU A 127 -1.57 -4.08 1.95
N SER A 128 -2.03 -5.08 2.70
CA SER A 128 -3.47 -5.30 2.93
C SER A 128 -3.73 -5.87 4.31
N ILE A 129 -4.98 -5.76 4.77
CA ILE A 129 -5.48 -6.58 5.88
C ILE A 129 -6.25 -7.77 5.32
N ASP A 130 -6.50 -8.78 6.15
CA ASP A 130 -7.45 -9.85 5.81
C ASP A 130 -8.90 -9.34 5.89
N HIS A 131 -9.40 -8.84 4.75
CA HIS A 131 -10.79 -8.38 4.61
C HIS A 131 -11.82 -9.48 4.86
N ARG A 132 -11.47 -10.75 4.59
CA ARG A 132 -12.35 -11.89 4.84
C ARG A 132 -12.51 -12.12 6.35
N LYS A 133 -11.39 -12.10 7.09
CA LYS A 133 -11.41 -12.17 8.55
C LYS A 133 -12.25 -11.02 9.13
N MET A 134 -12.02 -9.79 8.68
CA MET A 134 -12.83 -8.63 9.10
C MET A 134 -14.33 -8.87 8.93
N GLY A 135 -14.74 -9.40 7.79
CA GLY A 135 -16.14 -9.72 7.52
C GLY A 135 -16.70 -10.85 8.39
N LEU A 136 -15.91 -11.90 8.66
CA LEU A 136 -16.30 -13.02 9.52
C LEU A 136 -16.47 -12.56 10.99
N ASP A 137 -15.52 -11.79 11.50
CA ASP A 137 -15.57 -11.28 12.89
C ASP A 137 -16.76 -10.32 13.09
N ALA A 138 -17.02 -9.48 12.08
CA ALA A 138 -18.21 -8.61 12.10
C ALA A 138 -19.53 -9.43 12.09
N ALA A 139 -19.61 -10.48 11.28
CA ALA A 139 -20.77 -11.38 11.24
C ALA A 139 -20.93 -12.12 12.57
N GLU A 140 -19.88 -12.63 13.18
CA GLU A 140 -19.92 -13.29 14.48
C GLU A 140 -20.43 -12.34 15.57
N PHE A 141 -19.96 -11.08 15.59
CA PHE A 141 -20.47 -10.08 16.50
C PHE A 141 -21.98 -9.87 16.35
N ILE A 142 -22.48 -9.75 15.11
CA ILE A 142 -23.92 -9.56 14.85
C ILE A 142 -24.73 -10.78 15.33
N LEU A 143 -24.23 -11.98 15.11
CA LEU A 143 -24.94 -13.22 15.44
C LEU A 143 -24.93 -13.54 16.94
N THR A 144 -23.85 -13.21 17.64
CA THR A 144 -23.64 -13.63 19.03
C THR A 144 -23.82 -12.51 20.05
N GLY A 145 -23.73 -11.25 19.63
CA GLY A 145 -23.68 -10.07 20.51
C GLY A 145 -22.41 -9.97 21.35
N LYS A 146 -21.41 -10.83 21.13
CA LYS A 146 -20.15 -10.77 21.88
C LYS A 146 -19.31 -9.57 21.40
N PRO A 147 -18.89 -8.66 22.30
CA PRO A 147 -18.06 -7.54 21.94
C PRO A 147 -16.75 -7.99 21.26
N VAL A 148 -16.35 -7.29 20.22
CA VAL A 148 -15.07 -7.49 19.53
C VAL A 148 -14.26 -6.19 19.57
N HIS A 149 -12.96 -6.29 19.90
CA HIS A 149 -12.04 -5.17 19.99
C HIS A 149 -10.72 -5.60 19.31
N GLU A 150 -10.63 -5.46 17.99
CA GLU A 150 -9.52 -6.01 17.22
C GLU A 150 -8.92 -4.98 16.25
N TYR A 151 -7.59 -4.94 16.22
CA TYR A 151 -6.81 -4.36 15.14
C TYR A 151 -6.24 -5.47 14.27
N LEU A 152 -6.63 -5.49 13.00
CA LEU A 152 -6.12 -6.46 12.05
C LEU A 152 -4.71 -6.05 11.58
N PRO A 153 -3.75 -6.98 11.56
CA PRO A 153 -2.39 -6.67 11.09
C PRO A 153 -2.39 -6.36 9.60
N THR A 154 -1.44 -5.53 9.18
CA THR A 154 -1.13 -5.34 7.77
C THR A 154 -0.25 -6.49 7.29
N GLU A 155 -0.71 -7.21 6.29
CA GLU A 155 -0.02 -8.28 5.59
C GLU A 155 0.67 -7.73 4.32
N VAL A 156 1.79 -8.34 3.97
CA VAL A 156 2.51 -8.07 2.72
C VAL A 156 2.31 -9.26 1.80
N HIS A 157 1.69 -9.04 0.64
CA HIS A 157 1.58 -10.04 -0.42
C HIS A 157 2.60 -9.71 -1.50
N GLU A 158 3.77 -10.34 -1.41
CA GLU A 158 4.84 -10.14 -2.38
C GLU A 158 4.52 -10.80 -3.71
N ARG A 159 4.68 -10.02 -4.81
CA ARG A 159 4.48 -10.47 -6.18
C ARG A 159 5.55 -9.88 -7.10
N GLY A 160 5.42 -10.05 -8.39
CA GLY A 160 6.44 -9.69 -9.37
C GLY A 160 6.60 -8.20 -9.67
N SER A 161 5.89 -7.30 -8.99
CA SER A 161 5.99 -5.85 -9.22
C SER A 161 7.03 -5.14 -8.36
N LEU A 162 7.77 -5.88 -7.51
CA LEU A 162 8.79 -5.32 -6.63
C LEU A 162 10.00 -6.22 -6.55
#